data_c515d4f4989772e4199b9d7ac0a2c30d
#
_entry.id   c515d4f4989772e4199b9d7ac0a2c30d
#
_cell.length_a   1.000
_cell.length_b   1.000
_cell.length_c   1.000
_cell.angle_alpha   90.00
_cell.angle_beta   90.00
_cell.angle_gamma   90.00
#
_symmetry.space_group_name_H-M   'P 1'
#
loop_
_entity.id
_entity.type
_entity.pdbx_description
1 polymer ?
#
loop_
_entity_poly.entity_id
_entity_poly.type
_entity_poly.pdbx_seq_one_letter_code
_entity_poly.pdbx_strand_id
1 'polypeptide(L)'
;MILYREVSWWYWAVTAVLLIIGLAGRFEAFLLATALSAVQVAHFRLREGSFTAFPVQVRVAYTAMLLLALWGPMNLLFWVPAIGTPAQVLFGYCTLARCLTLLPWNRREPFSWRLVWRTFSAPPVKGNIRQGLPATTYAAAEETGR
;
A
#
# COMPACT_ATOMS: atom_id res chain seq x y z
N MET A 1 -15.01 7.30 3.76
CA MET A 1 -15.28 6.97 5.17
C MET A 1 -14.15 6.09 5.66
N ILE A 2 -13.54 6.49 6.72
CA ILE A 2 -12.29 5.93 7.25
C ILE A 2 -12.63 4.67 8.03
N LEU A 3 -11.87 3.58 7.79
CA LEU A 3 -12.06 2.28 8.46
C LEU A 3 -11.33 2.26 9.82
N TYR A 4 -11.61 3.23 10.69
CA TYR A 4 -10.97 3.34 12.02
C TYR A 4 -11.24 2.15 12.95
N ARG A 5 -12.19 1.28 12.63
CA ARG A 5 -12.44 0.02 13.35
C ARG A 5 -11.51 -1.11 12.95
N GLU A 6 -10.78 -0.96 11.87
CA GLU A 6 -9.83 -1.96 11.39
C GLU A 6 -8.47 -1.79 12.05
N VAL A 7 -7.90 -2.87 12.57
CA VAL A 7 -6.52 -2.89 13.12
C VAL A 7 -5.53 -2.38 12.08
N SER A 8 -5.75 -2.72 10.82
CA SER A 8 -4.95 -2.24 9.69
C SER A 8 -4.88 -0.71 9.62
N TRP A 9 -5.99 -0.02 9.86
CA TRP A 9 -6.03 1.45 9.85
C TRP A 9 -5.15 2.04 10.94
N TRP A 10 -5.19 1.50 12.16
CA TRP A 10 -4.37 1.96 13.27
C TRP A 10 -2.88 1.76 13.02
N TYR A 11 -2.49 0.64 12.45
CA TYR A 11 -1.11 0.42 12.04
C TYR A 11 -0.62 1.51 11.08
N TRP A 12 -1.41 1.85 10.06
CA TRP A 12 -1.06 2.89 9.11
C TRP A 12 -1.06 4.29 9.73
N ALA A 13 -2.01 4.59 10.62
CA ALA A 13 -2.09 5.87 11.32
C ALA A 13 -0.86 6.10 12.21
N VAL A 14 -0.46 5.12 13.01
CA VAL A 14 0.75 5.21 13.85
C VAL A 14 2.00 5.33 12.98
N THR A 15 2.10 4.57 11.90
CA THR A 15 3.22 4.66 10.97
C THR A 15 3.32 6.05 10.35
N ALA A 16 2.20 6.65 9.95
CA ALA A 16 2.17 8.01 9.41
C ALA A 16 2.69 9.04 10.41
N VAL A 17 2.26 8.96 11.66
CA VAL A 17 2.74 9.86 12.74
C VAL A 17 4.25 9.70 12.95
N LEU A 18 4.75 8.47 13.02
CA LEU A 18 6.18 8.20 13.18
C LEU A 18 7.01 8.76 12.02
N LEU A 19 6.53 8.64 10.78
CA LEU A 19 7.21 9.21 9.62
C LEU A 19 7.26 10.73 9.66
N ILE A 20 6.18 11.38 10.07
CA ILE A 20 6.14 12.84 10.23
C ILE A 20 7.13 13.29 11.31
N ILE A 21 7.17 12.59 12.44
CA ILE A 21 8.13 12.86 13.53
C ILE A 21 9.57 12.66 13.03
N GLY A 22 9.80 11.61 12.23
CA GLY A 22 11.10 11.37 11.61
C GLY A 22 11.57 12.51 10.71
N LEU A 23 10.67 13.04 9.87
CA LEU A 23 10.96 14.21 9.03
C LEU A 23 11.17 15.50 9.84
N ALA A 24 10.57 15.60 11.03
CA ALA A 24 10.79 16.70 11.95
C ALA A 24 12.16 16.66 12.67
N GLY A 25 13.03 15.70 12.29
CA GLY A 25 14.42 15.61 12.78
C GLY A 25 14.67 14.50 13.80
N ARG A 26 13.70 13.64 14.10
CA ARG A 26 13.85 12.51 15.02
C ARG A 26 14.05 11.21 14.25
N PHE A 27 15.30 10.93 13.88
CA PHE A 27 15.65 9.76 13.07
C PHE A 27 15.18 8.42 13.69
N GLU A 28 15.15 8.34 15.02
CA GLU A 28 14.64 7.16 15.73
C GLU A 28 13.21 6.81 15.37
N ALA A 29 12.40 7.79 15.01
CA ALA A 29 11.02 7.58 14.58
C ALA A 29 10.95 6.79 13.24
N PHE A 30 11.92 6.96 12.34
CA PHE A 30 12.01 6.15 11.13
C PHE A 30 12.33 4.68 11.45
N LEU A 31 13.22 4.44 12.44
CA LEU A 31 13.52 3.07 12.90
C LEU A 31 12.27 2.42 13.52
N LEU A 32 11.52 3.16 14.33
CA LEU A 32 10.26 2.68 14.91
C LEU A 32 9.20 2.42 13.84
N ALA A 33 9.08 3.28 12.84
CA ALA A 33 8.16 3.08 11.71
C ALA A 33 8.52 1.82 10.92
N THR A 34 9.81 1.58 10.69
CA THR A 34 10.30 0.39 10.00
C THR A 34 10.06 -0.87 10.82
N ALA A 35 10.35 -0.85 12.11
CA ALA A 35 10.08 -1.97 13.03
C ALA A 35 8.58 -2.28 13.09
N LEU A 36 7.73 -1.27 13.22
CA LEU A 36 6.27 -1.43 13.20
C LEU A 36 5.78 -2.02 11.89
N SER A 37 6.36 -1.61 10.76
CA SER A 37 6.03 -2.17 9.44
C SER A 37 6.43 -3.64 9.35
N ALA A 38 7.58 -4.04 9.88
CA ALA A 38 7.97 -5.45 9.95
C ALA A 38 7.01 -6.29 10.81
N VAL A 39 6.56 -5.75 11.94
CA VAL A 39 5.53 -6.38 12.79
C VAL A 39 4.23 -6.55 12.02
N GLN A 40 3.83 -5.57 11.22
CA GLN A 40 2.65 -5.67 10.34
C GLN A 40 2.79 -6.81 9.32
N VAL A 41 3.97 -6.97 8.71
CA VAL A 41 4.22 -8.10 7.79
C VAL A 41 4.01 -9.42 8.51
N ALA A 42 4.61 -9.61 9.69
CA ALA A 42 4.46 -10.84 10.48
C ALA A 42 3.00 -11.09 10.86
N HIS A 43 2.31 -10.10 11.39
CA HIS A 43 0.90 -10.20 11.79
C HIS A 43 0.01 -10.60 10.61
N PHE A 44 0.11 -9.89 9.49
CA PHE A 44 -0.74 -10.18 8.32
C PHE A 44 -0.34 -11.47 7.61
N ARG A 45 0.93 -11.87 7.66
CA ARG A 45 1.36 -13.18 7.17
C ARG A 45 0.72 -14.31 7.97
N LEU A 46 0.65 -14.17 9.29
CA LEU A 46 -0.01 -15.16 10.16
C LEU A 46 -1.53 -15.18 9.91
N ARG A 47 -2.15 -14.01 9.73
CA ARG A 47 -3.58 -13.87 9.49
C ARG A 47 -4.01 -14.43 8.14
N GLU A 48 -3.29 -14.12 7.07
CA GLU A 48 -3.63 -14.48 5.68
C GLU A 48 -3.10 -15.87 5.27
N GLY A 49 -2.16 -16.41 6.02
CA GLY A 49 -1.57 -17.72 5.75
C GLY A 49 -0.59 -17.77 4.55
N SER A 50 -0.45 -16.71 3.77
CA SER A 50 0.38 -16.69 2.56
C SER A 50 1.07 -15.35 2.32
N PHE A 51 2.30 -15.38 1.79
CA PHE A 51 3.00 -14.19 1.28
C PHE A 51 2.42 -13.68 -0.04
N THR A 52 1.72 -14.51 -0.79
CA THR A 52 1.08 -14.12 -2.05
C THR A 52 -0.22 -13.35 -1.84
N ALA A 53 -0.75 -13.31 -0.61
CA ALA A 53 -1.90 -12.49 -0.27
C ALA A 53 -1.59 -11.00 -0.48
N PHE A 54 -2.48 -10.30 -1.21
CA PHE A 54 -2.25 -8.91 -1.58
C PHE A 54 -1.98 -7.97 -0.40
N PRO A 55 -2.71 -8.06 0.75
CA PRO A 55 -2.41 -7.25 1.92
C PRO A 55 -1.00 -7.46 2.49
N VAL A 56 -0.47 -8.68 2.38
CA VAL A 56 0.90 -9.01 2.80
C VAL A 56 1.92 -8.44 1.82
N GLN A 57 1.69 -8.57 0.51
CA GLN A 57 2.56 -8.01 -0.52
C GLN A 57 2.75 -6.49 -0.35
N VAL A 58 1.66 -5.76 -0.09
CA VAL A 58 1.72 -4.30 0.15
C VAL A 58 2.63 -3.99 1.35
N ARG A 59 2.51 -4.74 2.44
CA ARG A 59 3.32 -4.51 3.64
C ARG A 59 4.78 -4.90 3.46
N VAL A 60 5.05 -5.98 2.75
CA VAL A 60 6.42 -6.40 2.41
C VAL A 60 7.09 -5.34 1.53
N ALA A 61 6.43 -4.87 0.48
CA ALA A 61 6.95 -3.82 -0.39
C ALA A 61 7.17 -2.50 0.37
N TYR A 62 6.26 -2.15 1.27
CA TYR A 62 6.37 -0.97 2.11
C TYR A 62 7.55 -1.06 3.08
N THR A 63 7.72 -2.20 3.75
CA THR A 63 8.85 -2.45 4.66
C THR A 63 10.17 -2.41 3.91
N ALA A 64 10.24 -3.04 2.73
CA ALA A 64 11.43 -2.99 1.88
C ALA A 64 11.79 -1.56 1.47
N MET A 65 10.79 -0.73 1.14
CA MET A 65 11.00 0.67 0.83
C MET A 65 11.54 1.46 2.03
N LEU A 66 11.02 1.22 3.25
CA LEU A 66 11.53 1.86 4.46
C LEU A 66 12.95 1.41 4.78
N LEU A 67 13.26 0.12 4.66
CA LEU A 67 14.62 -0.41 4.85
C LEU A 67 15.62 0.23 3.87
N LEU A 68 15.21 0.36 2.60
CA LEU A 68 16.02 1.03 1.60
C LEU A 68 16.23 2.51 1.92
N ALA A 69 15.19 3.18 2.43
CA ALA A 69 15.25 4.58 2.83
C ALA A 69 16.15 4.84 4.06
N LEU A 70 16.39 3.83 4.89
CA LEU A 70 17.35 3.93 6.01
C LEU A 70 18.80 4.02 5.54
N TRP A 71 19.09 3.60 4.32
CA TRP A 71 20.43 3.77 3.75
C TRP A 71 20.69 5.25 3.42
N GLY A 72 21.77 5.81 3.96
CA GLY A 72 22.05 7.24 3.94
C GLY A 72 21.78 7.97 2.61
N PRO A 73 22.31 7.51 1.45
CA PRO A 73 22.03 8.14 0.15
C PRO A 73 20.57 8.14 -0.26
N MET A 74 19.76 7.24 0.30
CA MET A 74 18.36 7.03 -0.04
C MET A 74 17.38 7.66 0.97
N ASN A 75 17.85 8.45 1.93
CA ASN A 75 16.99 9.05 2.96
C ASN A 75 15.86 9.95 2.37
N LEU A 76 16.07 10.53 1.20
CA LEU A 76 15.02 11.25 0.49
C LEU A 76 13.79 10.39 0.18
N LEU A 77 13.98 9.06 0.10
CA LEU A 77 12.89 8.13 -0.14
C LEU A 77 11.84 8.15 0.98
N PHE A 78 12.19 8.57 2.21
CA PHE A 78 11.21 8.72 3.30
C PHE A 78 10.08 9.70 3.00
N TRP A 79 10.29 10.67 2.11
CA TRP A 79 9.24 11.58 1.68
C TRP A 79 8.08 10.87 0.98
N VAL A 80 8.34 9.80 0.26
CA VAL A 80 7.32 9.02 -0.45
C VAL A 80 6.30 8.42 0.52
N PRO A 81 6.69 7.58 1.51
CA PRO A 81 5.75 7.06 2.50
C PRO A 81 5.22 8.14 3.45
N ALA A 82 5.99 9.19 3.74
CA ALA A 82 5.55 10.26 4.63
C ALA A 82 4.40 11.09 4.04
N ILE A 83 4.30 11.19 2.72
CA ILE A 83 3.16 11.80 2.02
C ILE A 83 2.08 10.77 1.73
N GLY A 84 2.47 9.60 1.24
CA GLY A 84 1.54 8.56 0.79
C GLY A 84 0.76 7.91 1.93
N THR A 85 1.38 7.72 3.11
CA THR A 85 0.71 7.05 4.23
C THR A 85 -0.39 7.92 4.86
N PRO A 86 -0.20 9.22 5.12
CA PRO A 86 -1.31 10.09 5.51
C PRO A 86 -2.43 10.15 4.47
N ALA A 87 -2.10 10.19 3.18
CA ALA A 87 -3.10 10.17 2.12
C ALA A 87 -3.93 8.87 2.15
N GLN A 88 -3.30 7.74 2.41
CA GLN A 88 -3.99 6.46 2.58
C GLN A 88 -4.91 6.46 3.82
N VAL A 89 -4.42 6.98 4.95
CA VAL A 89 -5.16 7.02 6.22
C VAL A 89 -6.36 7.95 6.13
N LEU A 90 -6.19 9.13 5.52
CA LEU A 90 -7.22 10.18 5.47
C LEU A 90 -8.21 9.99 4.33
N PHE A 91 -7.73 9.59 3.15
CA PHE A 91 -8.53 9.53 1.93
C PHE A 91 -8.76 8.10 1.42
N GLY A 92 -8.00 7.11 1.90
CA GLY A 92 -8.05 5.74 1.39
C GLY A 92 -7.32 5.57 0.05
N TYR A 93 -6.44 6.51 -0.31
CA TYR A 93 -5.65 6.44 -1.55
C TYR A 93 -4.25 5.91 -1.28
N CYS A 94 -3.98 4.67 -1.68
CA CYS A 94 -2.67 4.03 -1.54
C CYS A 94 -1.99 3.88 -2.89
N THR A 95 -1.03 4.74 -3.19
CA THR A 95 -0.23 4.70 -4.43
C THR A 95 0.54 3.39 -4.57
N LEU A 96 1.17 2.92 -3.47
CA LEU A 96 1.93 1.68 -3.47
C LEU A 96 1.07 0.46 -3.81
N ALA A 97 -0.12 0.35 -3.21
CA ALA A 97 -1.04 -0.74 -3.52
C ALA A 97 -1.47 -0.70 -5.01
N ARG A 98 -1.67 0.49 -5.57
CA ARG A 98 -1.98 0.67 -6.99
C ARG A 98 -0.83 0.24 -7.89
N CYS A 99 0.41 0.57 -7.55
CA CYS A 99 1.59 0.06 -8.25
C CYS A 99 1.65 -1.46 -8.22
N LEU A 100 1.39 -2.07 -7.07
CA LEU A 100 1.42 -3.54 -6.93
C LEU A 100 0.33 -4.25 -7.73
N THR A 101 -0.81 -3.61 -8.00
CA THR A 101 -1.83 -4.19 -8.89
C THR A 101 -1.38 -4.32 -10.34
N LEU A 102 -0.37 -3.54 -10.75
CA LEU A 102 0.19 -3.58 -12.11
C LEU A 102 1.25 -4.66 -12.31
N LEU A 103 1.69 -5.32 -11.23
CA LEU A 103 2.67 -6.40 -11.32
C LEU A 103 2.12 -7.60 -12.11
N PRO A 104 2.97 -8.35 -12.83
CA PRO A 104 2.54 -9.45 -13.71
C PRO A 104 1.64 -10.49 -13.04
N TRP A 105 1.90 -10.78 -11.76
CA TRP A 105 1.13 -11.76 -10.99
C TRP A 105 -0.12 -11.20 -10.31
N ASN A 106 -0.27 -9.88 -10.27
CA ASN A 106 -1.44 -9.24 -9.67
C ASN A 106 -2.41 -8.66 -10.71
N ARG A 107 -1.91 -8.30 -11.88
CA ARG A 107 -2.75 -7.73 -12.95
C ARG A 107 -3.61 -8.80 -13.61
N ARG A 108 -4.80 -8.38 -14.02
CA ARG A 108 -5.76 -9.24 -14.73
C ARG A 108 -5.80 -8.99 -16.22
N GLU A 109 -5.14 -7.95 -16.70
CA GLU A 109 -5.09 -7.55 -18.11
C GLU A 109 -3.63 -7.43 -18.56
N PRO A 110 -3.34 -7.54 -19.87
CA PRO A 110 -2.04 -7.19 -20.42
C PRO A 110 -1.63 -5.76 -20.06
N PHE A 111 -0.33 -5.55 -19.86
CA PHE A 111 0.17 -4.21 -19.54
C PHE A 111 -0.14 -3.24 -20.68
N SER A 112 -0.73 -2.10 -20.34
CA SER A 112 -0.99 -1.00 -21.26
C SER A 112 -0.98 0.33 -20.49
N TRP A 113 -0.65 1.42 -21.18
CA TRP A 113 -0.74 2.77 -20.60
C TRP A 113 -2.15 3.13 -20.16
N ARG A 114 -3.16 2.61 -20.86
CA ARG A 114 -4.57 2.76 -20.49
C ARG A 114 -4.88 2.09 -19.13
N LEU A 115 -4.31 0.90 -18.88
CA LEU A 115 -4.43 0.21 -17.60
C LEU A 115 -3.79 1.02 -16.47
N VAL A 116 -2.59 1.56 -16.70
CA VAL A 116 -1.90 2.43 -15.73
C VAL A 116 -2.76 3.65 -15.40
N TRP A 117 -3.20 4.39 -16.43
CA TRP A 117 -4.04 5.57 -16.22
C TRP A 117 -5.31 5.25 -15.43
N ARG A 118 -6.02 4.19 -15.81
CA ARG A 118 -7.24 3.75 -15.13
C ARG A 118 -6.99 3.38 -13.67
N THR A 119 -5.88 2.70 -13.39
CA THR A 119 -5.50 2.31 -12.03
C THR A 119 -5.24 3.52 -11.14
N PHE A 120 -4.51 4.53 -11.64
CA PHE A 120 -4.20 5.72 -10.84
C PHE A 120 -5.32 6.74 -10.80
N SER A 121 -6.19 6.80 -11.82
CA SER A 121 -7.36 7.70 -11.86
C SER A 121 -8.55 7.18 -11.08
N ALA A 122 -8.57 5.89 -10.73
CA ALA A 122 -9.67 5.31 -9.96
C ALA A 122 -9.85 6.03 -8.62
N PRO A 123 -11.11 6.28 -8.18
CA PRO A 123 -11.36 6.98 -6.94
C PRO A 123 -10.79 6.23 -5.73
N PRO A 124 -10.59 6.91 -4.59
CA PRO A 124 -10.19 6.27 -3.34
C PRO A 124 -11.17 5.16 -2.94
N VAL A 125 -10.64 4.07 -2.40
CA VAL A 125 -11.44 2.89 -2.03
C VAL A 125 -11.35 2.61 -0.54
N LYS A 126 -12.39 1.99 -0.02
CA LYS A 126 -12.44 1.48 1.35
C LYS A 126 -12.07 -0.01 1.33
N GLY A 127 -11.17 -0.40 2.21
CA GLY A 127 -10.76 -1.80 2.31
C GLY A 127 -9.73 -2.21 1.27
N ASN A 128 -9.90 -3.39 0.66
CA ASN A 128 -8.94 -3.89 -0.32
C ASN A 128 -9.08 -3.15 -1.66
N ILE A 129 -8.00 -2.54 -2.11
CA ILE A 129 -7.97 -1.75 -3.35
C ILE A 129 -8.38 -2.58 -4.58
N ARG A 130 -8.11 -3.89 -4.60
CA ARG A 130 -8.49 -4.77 -5.72
C ARG A 130 -10.00 -4.85 -5.92
N GLN A 131 -10.79 -4.65 -4.85
CA GLN A 131 -12.25 -4.61 -4.91
C GLN A 131 -12.80 -3.26 -5.42
N GLY A 132 -12.02 -2.20 -5.23
CA GLY A 132 -12.42 -0.85 -5.62
C GLY A 132 -11.92 -0.41 -6.99
N LEU A 133 -11.04 -1.18 -7.65
CA LEU A 133 -10.63 -0.90 -9.02
C LEU A 133 -11.76 -1.23 -10.00
N PRO A 134 -11.90 -0.46 -11.10
CA PRO A 134 -12.88 -0.75 -12.13
C PRO A 134 -12.76 -2.20 -12.62
N ALA A 135 -13.88 -2.83 -12.92
CA ALA A 135 -13.91 -4.17 -13.50
C ALA A 135 -13.04 -4.23 -14.75
N THR A 136 -12.28 -5.31 -14.89
CA THR A 136 -11.44 -5.50 -16.06
C THR A 136 -12.33 -5.82 -17.28
N THR A 137 -11.85 -5.48 -18.45
CA THR A 137 -12.56 -5.77 -19.70
C THR A 137 -12.82 -7.28 -19.86
N TYR A 138 -11.92 -8.11 -19.32
CA TYR A 138 -12.08 -9.57 -19.34
C TYR A 138 -13.18 -10.06 -18.39
N ALA A 139 -13.31 -9.48 -17.20
CA ALA A 139 -14.36 -9.83 -16.27
C ALA A 139 -15.76 -9.44 -16.81
N ALA A 140 -15.86 -8.29 -17.49
CA ALA A 140 -17.09 -7.87 -18.15
C ALA A 140 -17.47 -8.79 -19.33
N ALA A 141 -16.49 -9.34 -20.04
CA ALA A 141 -16.74 -10.29 -21.14
C ALA A 141 -17.23 -11.66 -20.61
N GLU A 142 -16.75 -12.09 -19.44
CA GLU A 142 -17.21 -13.34 -18.80
C GLU A 142 -18.65 -13.24 -18.28
N GLU A 143 -19.06 -12.09 -17.78
CA GLU A 143 -20.44 -11.84 -17.33
C GLU A 143 -21.43 -11.73 -18.50
N THR A 144 -20.99 -11.24 -19.66
CA THR A 144 -21.84 -11.11 -20.87
C THR A 144 -21.93 -12.42 -21.68
N GLY A 145 -21.01 -13.36 -21.45
CA GLY A 145 -20.98 -14.66 -22.15
C GLY A 145 -21.74 -15.80 -21.44
N ARG A 146 -22.44 -15.49 -20.37
CA ARG A 146 -23.36 -16.39 -19.67
C ARG A 146 -24.79 -15.91 -19.85
#